data_22b4d666551eb0fb4236cb74be492712
#
_entry.id   22b4d666551eb0fb4236cb74be492712
#
_cell.length_a   1.000
_cell.length_b   1.000
_cell.length_c   1.000
_cell.angle_alpha   90.00
_cell.angle_beta   90.00
_cell.angle_gamma   90.00
#
_symmetry.space_group_name_H-M   'P 1'
#
loop_
_entity.id
_entity.type
_entity.pdbx_description
1 polymer ?
#
loop_
_entity_poly.entity_id
_entity_poly.type
_entity_poly.pdbx_seq_one_letter_code
_entity_poly.pdbx_strand_id
1 'polypeptide(L)'
;LFRSVQSEKFPSVTFVHLAPIRLNVSQIDVVVQYRPPLRAPNVEHFFPTQPTAAIERWAKDRLRAVGSSGKAQLVILNASAIEKQLLTKKNLVSNFINQQKKRYDATVHVRLDISNVQGQGTTEAHTTRFTTVRENITINKRNRIWFDLTETLLQEFNTVMEEKIRKHLSVWLR
;
A
#
# COMPACT_ATOMS: atom_id res chain seq x y z
N LEU A 1 33.94 15.49 -14.68
CA LEU A 1 32.78 14.86 -15.32
C LEU A 1 31.90 14.23 -14.24
N PHE A 2 30.93 14.98 -13.74
CA PHE A 2 29.89 14.43 -12.84
C PHE A 2 28.95 13.56 -13.68
N ARG A 3 29.03 12.23 -13.56
CA ARG A 3 28.00 11.33 -14.05
C ARG A 3 26.79 11.57 -13.19
N SER A 4 25.76 12.21 -13.73
CA SER A 4 24.45 12.23 -13.13
C SER A 4 23.96 10.79 -12.99
N VAL A 5 23.77 10.33 -11.76
CA VAL A 5 23.10 9.06 -11.49
C VAL A 5 21.67 9.23 -11.98
N GLN A 6 21.35 8.64 -13.13
CA GLN A 6 19.96 8.62 -13.58
C GLN A 6 19.13 7.87 -12.54
N SER A 7 18.20 8.59 -11.91
CA SER A 7 17.21 7.99 -11.04
C SER A 7 16.34 7.03 -11.88
N GLU A 8 16.27 5.76 -11.48
CA GLU A 8 15.42 4.77 -12.12
C GLU A 8 13.97 5.24 -12.01
N LYS A 9 13.27 5.35 -13.14
CA LYS A 9 11.84 5.64 -13.16
C LYS A 9 11.06 4.34 -12.98
N PHE A 10 10.24 4.28 -11.94
CA PHE A 10 9.35 3.15 -11.69
C PHE A 10 8.00 3.37 -12.37
N PRO A 11 7.37 2.30 -12.92
CA PRO A 11 6.02 2.40 -13.43
C PRO A 11 5.03 2.71 -12.30
N SER A 12 3.85 3.21 -12.63
CA SER A 12 2.78 3.39 -11.65
C SER A 12 2.21 2.03 -11.26
N VAL A 13 1.99 1.81 -9.96
CA VAL A 13 1.19 0.67 -9.48
C VAL A 13 -0.26 0.95 -9.85
N THR A 14 -0.81 0.20 -10.80
CA THR A 14 -2.13 0.45 -11.40
C THR A 14 -2.95 -0.83 -11.49
N PHE A 15 -4.28 -0.67 -11.46
CA PHE A 15 -5.27 -1.76 -11.50
C PHE A 15 -6.29 -1.58 -12.65
N VAL A 16 -5.96 -0.75 -13.65
CA VAL A 16 -6.84 -0.49 -14.80
C VAL A 16 -7.14 -1.72 -15.67
N HIS A 17 -6.32 -2.77 -15.56
CA HIS A 17 -6.52 -4.05 -16.23
C HIS A 17 -7.63 -4.90 -15.59
N LEU A 18 -8.09 -4.56 -14.38
CA LEU A 18 -9.18 -5.22 -13.68
C LEU A 18 -10.50 -4.48 -13.89
N ALA A 19 -11.61 -5.23 -13.91
CA ALA A 19 -12.93 -4.64 -13.99
C ALA A 19 -13.21 -3.73 -12.78
N PRO A 20 -13.80 -2.55 -12.97
CA PRO A 20 -14.12 -1.66 -11.85
C PRO A 20 -15.20 -2.26 -10.95
N ILE A 21 -15.11 -1.97 -9.66
CA ILE A 21 -16.13 -2.27 -8.65
C ILE A 21 -17.16 -1.15 -8.71
N ARG A 22 -18.36 -1.47 -9.17
CA ARG A 22 -19.44 -0.50 -9.40
C ARG A 22 -20.31 -0.39 -8.15
N LEU A 23 -20.32 0.79 -7.54
CA LEU A 23 -21.04 1.08 -6.30
C LEU A 23 -22.30 1.91 -6.59
N ASN A 24 -23.43 1.52 -6.00
CA ASN A 24 -24.71 2.24 -6.12
C ASN A 24 -24.72 3.50 -5.23
N VAL A 25 -23.83 4.43 -5.56
CA VAL A 25 -23.71 5.75 -4.94
C VAL A 25 -23.47 6.78 -6.03
N SER A 26 -23.75 8.06 -5.75
CA SER A 26 -23.51 9.16 -6.67
C SER A 26 -22.10 9.74 -6.56
N GLN A 27 -21.41 9.48 -5.44
CA GLN A 27 -20.11 10.06 -5.13
C GLN A 27 -19.22 9.08 -4.37
N ILE A 28 -17.92 9.12 -4.66
CA ILE A 28 -16.88 8.39 -3.91
C ILE A 28 -15.80 9.38 -3.53
N ASP A 29 -15.52 9.48 -2.24
CA ASP A 29 -14.47 10.32 -1.68
C ASP A 29 -13.33 9.45 -1.13
N VAL A 30 -12.09 9.92 -1.25
CA VAL A 30 -10.93 9.31 -0.60
C VAL A 30 -10.44 10.24 0.50
N VAL A 31 -10.35 9.72 1.72
CA VAL A 31 -9.91 10.45 2.91
C VAL A 31 -8.64 9.83 3.46
N VAL A 32 -7.59 10.61 3.52
CA VAL A 32 -6.30 10.18 4.10
C VAL A 32 -6.26 10.63 5.56
N GLN A 33 -6.49 9.69 6.48
CA GLN A 33 -6.33 9.93 7.92
C GLN A 33 -4.90 9.61 8.39
N TYR A 34 -4.23 8.69 7.72
CA TYR A 34 -2.84 8.36 8.04
C TYR A 34 -1.92 9.55 7.83
N ARG A 35 -1.10 9.84 8.83
CA ARG A 35 -0.07 10.89 8.78
C ARG A 35 1.29 10.24 9.01
N PRO A 36 2.15 10.18 7.98
CA PRO A 36 3.48 9.59 8.12
C PRO A 36 4.31 10.40 9.12
N PRO A 37 5.01 9.76 10.07
CA PRO A 37 5.84 10.45 11.05
C PRO A 37 7.06 11.18 10.45
N LEU A 38 7.46 10.85 9.21
CA LEU A 38 8.60 11.41 8.49
C LEU A 38 9.95 11.24 9.22
N ARG A 39 10.06 10.24 10.07
CA ARG A 39 11.27 9.94 10.87
C ARG A 39 11.36 8.44 11.15
N ALA A 40 12.57 7.98 11.42
CA ALA A 40 12.82 6.59 11.81
C ALA A 40 11.92 6.17 13.00
N PRO A 41 11.42 4.92 13.01
CA PRO A 41 11.72 3.83 12.09
C PRO A 41 10.89 3.86 10.79
N ASN A 42 10.03 4.84 10.58
CA ASN A 42 9.19 4.97 9.40
C ASN A 42 10.00 5.44 8.18
N VAL A 43 9.82 4.74 7.05
CA VAL A 43 10.59 4.98 5.81
C VAL A 43 9.72 5.12 4.56
N GLU A 44 8.40 5.01 4.68
CA GLU A 44 7.47 5.08 3.54
C GLU A 44 7.60 6.35 2.70
N HIS A 45 8.00 7.45 3.32
CA HIS A 45 8.21 8.73 2.64
C HIS A 45 9.43 8.74 1.70
N PHE A 46 10.32 7.75 1.81
CA PHE A 46 11.44 7.54 0.88
C PHE A 46 11.12 6.58 -0.26
N PHE A 47 9.98 5.90 -0.23
CA PHE A 47 9.60 4.92 -1.24
C PHE A 47 9.37 5.59 -2.60
N PRO A 48 9.83 5.01 -3.71
CA PRO A 48 9.57 5.53 -5.06
C PRO A 48 8.08 5.68 -5.36
N THR A 49 7.28 4.75 -4.82
CA THR A 49 5.82 4.80 -4.81
C THR A 49 5.36 4.66 -3.36
N GLN A 50 4.88 5.75 -2.80
CA GLN A 50 4.40 5.74 -1.42
C GLN A 50 3.10 4.91 -1.32
N PRO A 51 2.92 4.07 -0.29
CA PRO A 51 1.72 3.26 -0.13
C PRO A 51 0.42 4.07 -0.16
N THR A 52 0.39 5.26 0.44
CA THR A 52 -0.77 6.17 0.40
C THR A 52 -1.16 6.52 -1.04
N ALA A 53 -0.21 6.98 -1.84
CA ALA A 53 -0.45 7.34 -3.25
C ALA A 53 -0.90 6.14 -4.08
N ALA A 54 -0.38 4.94 -3.79
CA ALA A 54 -0.78 3.71 -4.45
C ALA A 54 -2.23 3.30 -4.10
N ILE A 55 -2.69 3.53 -2.85
CA ILE A 55 -4.09 3.30 -2.46
C ILE A 55 -5.03 4.32 -3.14
N GLU A 56 -4.66 5.59 -3.18
CA GLU A 56 -5.44 6.63 -3.89
C GLU A 56 -5.58 6.27 -5.38
N ARG A 57 -4.51 5.78 -6.00
CA ARG A 57 -4.54 5.28 -7.38
C ARG A 57 -5.44 4.06 -7.52
N TRP A 58 -5.35 3.10 -6.60
CA TRP A 58 -6.23 1.93 -6.56
C TRP A 58 -7.70 2.35 -6.52
N ALA A 59 -8.07 3.30 -5.65
CA ALA A 59 -9.44 3.80 -5.56
C ALA A 59 -9.93 4.37 -6.91
N LYS A 60 -9.09 5.17 -7.56
CA LYS A 60 -9.37 5.75 -8.86
C LYS A 60 -9.52 4.70 -9.97
N ASP A 61 -8.71 3.65 -9.94
CA ASP A 61 -8.72 2.60 -10.95
C ASP A 61 -9.89 1.62 -10.73
N ARG A 62 -10.21 1.29 -9.47
CA ARG A 62 -11.11 0.19 -9.11
C ARG A 62 -12.53 0.60 -8.73
N LEU A 63 -12.74 1.78 -8.19
CA LEU A 63 -14.07 2.18 -7.70
C LEU A 63 -14.78 3.08 -8.72
N ARG A 64 -16.08 2.81 -8.94
CA ARG A 64 -16.94 3.62 -9.81
C ARG A 64 -18.28 3.89 -9.14
N ALA A 65 -18.65 5.17 -9.02
CA ALA A 65 -19.97 5.60 -8.63
C ALA A 65 -20.92 5.47 -9.83
N VAL A 66 -21.96 4.66 -9.71
CA VAL A 66 -22.93 4.40 -10.78
C VAL A 66 -24.38 4.57 -10.32
N GLY A 67 -24.58 5.02 -9.09
CA GLY A 67 -25.92 5.32 -8.54
C GLY A 67 -26.26 6.80 -8.69
N SER A 68 -27.52 7.14 -8.37
CA SER A 68 -28.04 8.51 -8.45
C SER A 68 -28.03 9.26 -7.12
N SER A 69 -27.78 8.58 -6.00
CA SER A 69 -27.79 9.16 -4.65
C SER A 69 -26.85 8.43 -3.71
N GLY A 70 -26.57 9.05 -2.55
CA GLY A 70 -25.69 8.51 -1.55
C GLY A 70 -24.22 8.67 -1.87
N LYS A 71 -23.37 8.26 -0.93
CA LYS A 71 -21.91 8.35 -1.09
C LYS A 71 -21.17 7.18 -0.47
N ALA A 72 -19.99 6.93 -1.01
CA ALA A 72 -19.00 6.07 -0.41
C ALA A 72 -17.77 6.90 0.00
N GLN A 73 -17.10 6.48 1.07
CA GLN A 73 -15.88 7.11 1.55
C GLN A 73 -14.83 6.04 1.80
N LEU A 74 -13.73 6.11 1.05
CA LEU A 74 -12.56 5.28 1.29
C LEU A 74 -11.61 6.00 2.24
N VAL A 75 -11.40 5.45 3.44
CA VAL A 75 -10.60 6.05 4.49
C VAL A 75 -9.29 5.29 4.64
N ILE A 76 -8.18 5.95 4.39
CA ILE A 76 -6.84 5.38 4.57
C ILE A 76 -6.43 5.59 6.04
N LEU A 77 -6.51 4.53 6.84
CA LEU A 77 -6.23 4.55 8.28
C LEU A 77 -4.75 4.32 8.58
N ASN A 78 -4.06 3.51 7.77
CA ASN A 78 -2.63 3.25 7.86
C ASN A 78 -2.05 2.97 6.47
N ALA A 79 -0.86 3.48 6.21
CA ALA A 79 -0.10 3.25 4.98
C ALA A 79 1.41 3.38 5.28
N SER A 80 1.88 2.64 6.28
CA SER A 80 3.22 2.76 6.85
C SER A 80 4.20 1.74 6.28
N ALA A 81 5.48 2.08 6.34
CA ALA A 81 6.58 1.13 6.17
C ALA A 81 7.63 1.37 7.25
N ILE A 82 7.99 0.31 7.97
CA ILE A 82 8.90 0.36 9.12
C ILE A 82 10.17 -0.40 8.82
N GLU A 83 11.32 0.25 9.00
CA GLU A 83 12.63 -0.37 8.93
C GLU A 83 13.01 -0.95 10.30
N LYS A 84 13.44 -2.21 10.32
CA LYS A 84 13.96 -2.91 11.50
C LYS A 84 15.36 -3.44 11.21
N GLN A 85 16.26 -3.28 12.18
CA GLN A 85 17.56 -3.95 12.16
C GLN A 85 17.40 -5.39 12.62
N LEU A 86 17.94 -6.33 11.85
CA LEU A 86 17.98 -7.74 12.25
C LEU A 86 19.37 -8.05 12.79
N LEU A 87 19.44 -8.49 14.06
CA LEU A 87 20.66 -8.96 14.67
C LEU A 87 21.03 -10.33 14.09
N THR A 88 22.16 -10.42 13.41
CA THR A 88 22.75 -11.72 13.04
C THR A 88 23.46 -12.30 14.27
N LYS A 89 23.12 -13.52 14.67
CA LYS A 89 23.88 -14.25 15.69
C LYS A 89 25.30 -14.42 15.16
N LYS A 90 26.30 -13.88 15.89
CA LYS A 90 27.70 -14.16 15.65
C LYS A 90 27.94 -15.67 15.84
N ASN A 91 28.19 -16.40 14.78
CA ASN A 91 28.83 -17.69 14.90
C ASN A 91 30.29 -17.43 15.30
N LEU A 92 30.70 -17.93 16.44
CA LEU A 92 32.01 -17.74 17.06
C LEU A 92 33.22 -18.28 16.23
N VAL A 93 33.00 -18.79 15.03
CA VAL A 93 34.04 -19.50 14.24
C VAL A 93 34.39 -18.84 12.93
N SER A 94 33.73 -17.78 12.48
CA SER A 94 34.12 -17.12 11.21
C SER A 94 34.33 -15.62 11.41
N ASN A 95 35.58 -15.19 11.18
CA ASN A 95 35.98 -13.80 11.00
C ASN A 95 35.41 -13.16 9.71
N PHE A 96 34.31 -13.67 9.18
CA PHE A 96 33.68 -13.17 7.99
C PHE A 96 32.57 -12.19 8.33
N ILE A 97 32.88 -10.92 8.08
CA ILE A 97 32.01 -9.76 7.81
C ILE A 97 30.57 -9.90 8.36
N ASN A 98 30.30 -9.24 9.47
CA ASN A 98 28.95 -9.00 10.01
C ASN A 98 28.08 -8.32 8.95
N GLN A 99 27.40 -9.08 8.10
CA GLN A 99 26.38 -8.54 7.22
C GLN A 99 25.13 -8.29 8.06
N GLN A 100 24.99 -7.08 8.57
CA GLN A 100 23.74 -6.64 9.17
C GLN A 100 22.65 -6.74 8.09
N LYS A 101 21.50 -7.24 8.50
CA LYS A 101 20.31 -7.32 7.65
C LYS A 101 19.28 -6.31 8.13
N LYS A 102 18.58 -5.72 7.19
CA LYS A 102 17.41 -4.87 7.46
C LYS A 102 16.15 -5.58 7.00
N ARG A 103 15.07 -5.35 7.72
CA ARG A 103 13.74 -5.78 7.36
C ARG A 103 12.85 -4.56 7.19
N TYR A 104 12.06 -4.55 6.15
CA TYR A 104 11.02 -3.56 5.89
C TYR A 104 9.67 -4.22 6.03
N ASP A 105 8.85 -3.75 6.97
CA ASP A 105 7.46 -4.17 7.16
C ASP A 105 6.56 -3.05 6.63
N ALA A 106 5.82 -3.32 5.56
CA ALA A 106 4.87 -2.38 4.98
C ALA A 106 3.43 -2.83 5.29
N THR A 107 2.60 -1.90 5.74
CA THR A 107 1.23 -2.17 6.19
C THR A 107 0.27 -1.17 5.57
N VAL A 108 -0.85 -1.65 5.06
CA VAL A 108 -2.00 -0.81 4.70
C VAL A 108 -3.24 -1.26 5.47
N HIS A 109 -4.01 -0.27 5.97
CA HIS A 109 -5.31 -0.47 6.59
C HIS A 109 -6.27 0.56 6.03
N VAL A 110 -7.32 0.10 5.39
CA VAL A 110 -8.27 0.94 4.65
C VAL A 110 -9.68 0.51 4.98
N ARG A 111 -10.55 1.48 5.24
CA ARG A 111 -11.98 1.29 5.46
C ARG A 111 -12.79 1.90 4.32
N LEU A 112 -13.82 1.21 3.89
CA LEU A 112 -14.82 1.70 2.94
C LEU A 112 -16.17 1.80 3.64
N ASP A 113 -16.67 3.01 3.77
CA ASP A 113 -17.98 3.33 4.30
C ASP A 113 -18.93 3.67 3.16
N ILE A 114 -20.14 3.14 3.15
CA ILE A 114 -21.19 3.42 2.16
C ILE A 114 -22.47 3.84 2.86
N SER A 115 -23.12 4.86 2.33
CA SER A 115 -24.44 5.33 2.79
C SER A 115 -25.29 5.78 1.60
N ASN A 116 -26.48 5.20 1.47
CA ASN A 116 -27.49 5.62 0.49
C ASN A 116 -28.90 5.32 1.04
N VAL A 117 -29.93 5.40 0.19
CA VAL A 117 -31.35 5.13 0.57
C VAL A 117 -31.60 3.70 1.07
N GLN A 118 -30.72 2.74 0.77
CA GLN A 118 -30.78 1.35 1.22
C GLN A 118 -30.21 1.16 2.63
N GLY A 119 -29.53 2.18 3.19
CA GLY A 119 -28.91 2.13 4.50
C GLY A 119 -27.42 2.46 4.49
N GLN A 120 -26.73 1.96 5.50
CA GLN A 120 -25.29 2.16 5.70
C GLN A 120 -24.57 0.82 5.79
N GLY A 121 -23.36 0.78 5.29
CA GLY A 121 -22.47 -0.38 5.38
C GLY A 121 -21.02 0.04 5.48
N THR A 122 -20.20 -0.82 6.08
CA THR A 122 -18.77 -0.61 6.21
C THR A 122 -18.01 -1.92 6.03
N THR A 123 -16.80 -1.82 5.49
CA THR A 123 -15.86 -2.94 5.46
C THR A 123 -14.44 -2.44 5.55
N GLU A 124 -13.52 -3.29 5.97
CA GLU A 124 -12.11 -2.94 6.14
C GLU A 124 -11.21 -4.02 5.55
N ALA A 125 -10.08 -3.58 4.99
CA ALA A 125 -8.98 -4.44 4.58
C ALA A 125 -7.70 -4.03 5.30
N HIS A 126 -7.02 -5.00 5.87
CA HIS A 126 -5.74 -4.84 6.54
C HIS A 126 -4.75 -5.85 5.97
N THR A 127 -3.67 -5.39 5.36
CA THR A 127 -2.63 -6.24 4.80
C THR A 127 -1.25 -5.77 5.21
N THR A 128 -0.34 -6.72 5.38
CA THR A 128 1.06 -6.46 5.74
C THR A 128 1.97 -7.36 4.90
N ARG A 129 3.01 -6.77 4.35
CA ARG A 129 4.09 -7.48 3.65
C ARG A 129 5.43 -7.05 4.20
N PHE A 130 6.40 -7.94 4.11
CA PHE A 130 7.76 -7.60 4.49
C PHE A 130 8.78 -8.12 3.49
N THR A 131 9.94 -7.51 3.51
CA THR A 131 11.13 -7.98 2.80
C THR A 131 12.36 -7.79 3.66
N THR A 132 13.37 -8.62 3.46
CA THR A 132 14.65 -8.54 4.17
C THR A 132 15.76 -8.27 3.17
N VAL A 133 16.63 -7.34 3.48
CA VAL A 133 17.75 -6.94 2.63
C VAL A 133 19.06 -6.93 3.40
N ARG A 134 20.18 -7.03 2.67
CA ARG A 134 21.52 -6.79 3.23
C ARG A 134 21.74 -5.29 3.38
N GLU A 135 22.51 -4.87 4.40
CA GLU A 135 22.76 -3.44 4.65
C GLU A 135 23.50 -2.73 3.50
N ASN A 136 24.40 -3.43 2.83
CA ASN A 136 25.29 -2.88 1.81
C ASN A 136 24.70 -2.93 0.39
N ILE A 137 23.41 -2.64 0.22
CA ILE A 137 22.79 -2.52 -1.11
C ILE A 137 22.90 -1.10 -1.65
N THR A 138 22.95 -0.97 -2.99
CA THR A 138 22.92 0.33 -3.65
C THR A 138 21.56 1.02 -3.48
N ILE A 139 21.53 2.34 -3.62
CA ILE A 139 20.28 3.13 -3.57
C ILE A 139 19.28 2.62 -4.60
N ASN A 140 19.71 2.38 -5.85
CA ASN A 140 18.83 1.89 -6.91
C ASN A 140 18.22 0.52 -6.57
N LYS A 141 19.04 -0.41 -6.03
CA LYS A 141 18.54 -1.72 -5.61
C LYS A 141 17.57 -1.62 -4.46
N ARG A 142 17.81 -0.75 -3.48
CA ARG A 142 16.90 -0.48 -2.38
C ARG A 142 15.56 0.08 -2.89
N ASN A 143 15.59 1.06 -3.78
CA ASN A 143 14.39 1.64 -4.38
C ASN A 143 13.57 0.59 -5.15
N ARG A 144 14.23 -0.31 -5.88
CA ARG A 144 13.58 -1.44 -6.55
C ARG A 144 12.86 -2.33 -5.54
N ILE A 145 13.53 -2.72 -4.45
CA ILE A 145 12.96 -3.55 -3.40
C ILE A 145 11.75 -2.88 -2.75
N TRP A 146 11.82 -1.58 -2.48
CA TRP A 146 10.70 -0.82 -1.92
C TRP A 146 9.52 -0.71 -2.89
N PHE A 147 9.81 -0.54 -4.19
CA PHE A 147 8.78 -0.55 -5.21
C PHE A 147 8.08 -1.92 -5.28
N ASP A 148 8.84 -3.02 -5.37
CA ASP A 148 8.32 -4.38 -5.44
C ASP A 148 7.50 -4.72 -4.16
N LEU A 149 7.94 -4.25 -3.00
CA LEU A 149 7.22 -4.41 -1.74
C LEU A 149 5.87 -3.70 -1.77
N THR A 150 5.84 -2.45 -2.26
CA THR A 150 4.58 -1.69 -2.40
C THR A 150 3.65 -2.36 -3.41
N GLU A 151 4.16 -2.78 -4.57
CA GLU A 151 3.37 -3.45 -5.60
C GLU A 151 2.72 -4.74 -5.06
N THR A 152 3.51 -5.61 -4.43
CA THR A 152 3.00 -6.86 -3.83
C THR A 152 1.98 -6.61 -2.74
N LEU A 153 2.23 -5.62 -1.88
CA LEU A 153 1.30 -5.21 -0.82
C LEU A 153 -0.04 -4.75 -1.40
N LEU A 154 0.00 -3.94 -2.46
CA LEU A 154 -1.22 -3.42 -3.10
C LEU A 154 -1.98 -4.50 -3.90
N GLN A 155 -1.29 -5.47 -4.50
CA GLN A 155 -1.92 -6.62 -5.14
C GLN A 155 -2.72 -7.45 -4.13
N GLU A 156 -2.15 -7.73 -2.96
CA GLU A 156 -2.85 -8.42 -1.89
C GLU A 156 -4.00 -7.58 -1.33
N PHE A 157 -3.75 -6.29 -1.07
CA PHE A 157 -4.79 -5.36 -0.64
C PHE A 157 -5.98 -5.37 -1.61
N ASN A 158 -5.74 -5.31 -2.92
CA ASN A 158 -6.80 -5.38 -3.93
C ASN A 158 -7.66 -6.65 -3.77
N THR A 159 -7.00 -7.81 -3.62
CA THR A 159 -7.72 -9.09 -3.46
C THR A 159 -8.57 -9.10 -2.20
N VAL A 160 -7.98 -8.71 -1.06
CA VAL A 160 -8.68 -8.70 0.24
C VAL A 160 -9.82 -7.69 0.24
N MET A 161 -9.59 -6.47 -0.26
CA MET A 161 -10.61 -5.43 -0.27
C MET A 161 -11.78 -5.80 -1.19
N GLU A 162 -11.53 -6.33 -2.39
CA GLU A 162 -12.59 -6.79 -3.29
C GLU A 162 -13.42 -7.91 -2.67
N GLU A 163 -12.79 -8.90 -2.04
CA GLU A 163 -13.49 -9.97 -1.33
C GLU A 163 -14.37 -9.40 -0.21
N LYS A 164 -13.83 -8.49 0.60
CA LYS A 164 -14.57 -7.83 1.69
C LYS A 164 -15.75 -7.01 1.19
N ILE A 165 -15.58 -6.26 0.10
CA ILE A 165 -16.67 -5.49 -0.52
C ILE A 165 -17.77 -6.45 -1.00
N ARG A 166 -17.43 -7.53 -1.70
CA ARG A 166 -18.42 -8.50 -2.20
C ARG A 166 -19.15 -9.21 -1.08
N LYS A 167 -18.46 -9.50 0.02
CA LYS A 167 -19.05 -10.19 1.17
C LYS A 167 -19.93 -9.29 2.02
N HIS A 168 -19.52 -8.06 2.30
CA HIS A 168 -20.15 -7.20 3.30
C HIS A 168 -20.96 -6.05 2.71
N LEU A 169 -20.70 -5.69 1.47
CA LEU A 169 -21.33 -4.55 0.80
C LEU A 169 -22.07 -4.94 -0.48
N SER A 170 -22.46 -6.22 -0.61
CA SER A 170 -23.08 -6.78 -1.82
C SER A 170 -24.36 -6.04 -2.24
N VAL A 171 -25.14 -5.52 -1.30
CA VAL A 171 -26.39 -4.79 -1.59
C VAL A 171 -26.17 -3.46 -2.33
N TRP A 172 -24.95 -2.92 -2.26
CA TRP A 172 -24.56 -1.68 -2.95
C TRP A 172 -23.80 -1.94 -4.26
N LEU A 173 -23.57 -3.19 -4.65
CA LEU A 173 -22.92 -3.51 -5.94
C LEU A 173 -23.92 -3.45 -7.10
N ARG A 174 -23.40 -3.04 -8.30
CA ARG A 174 -24.16 -2.95 -9.56
C ARG A 174 -23.38 -3.58 -10.72
#